data_2f07b8c116d841150f08b3bec5c6c106
#
_entry.id   2f07b8c116d841150f08b3bec5c6c106
#
_cell.length_a   1.000
_cell.length_b   1.000
_cell.length_c   1.000
_cell.angle_alpha   90.00
_cell.angle_beta   90.00
_cell.angle_gamma   90.00
#
_symmetry.space_group_name_H-M   'P 1'
#
loop_
_entity.id
_entity.type
_entity.pdbx_description
1 polymer ?
#
loop_
_entity_poly.entity_id
_entity_poly.type
_entity_poly.pdbx_seq_one_letter_code
_entity_poly.pdbx_strand_id
1 'polypeptide(L)'
;ISLAMQGFDRVLVEPSGIFDVDEFYDVLRDEPLDRWYTLGNVIAIVDALLEPQLSPQGEYLLASEAASAGMVLMSRCQQAAPCQADATLAHLNRALEVCHCARRFAADTDALCKPWDALTDADMQRLDSCGHRQASYVKLHFDEHEAFTSLYFMELPLTLPALQTAVQQIFADPACGHILRIKGFLRTEDGWREMNATRDTLHVEAVPNGQEVVIVIGEGVNRACVERYLAAIHAG
;
A
#
# COMPACT_ATOMS: atom_id res chain seq x y z
N ILE A 1 -8.40 -0.75 -23.20
CA ILE A 1 -9.36 -0.90 -24.33
C ILE A 1 -10.13 -2.21 -24.19
N SER A 2 -9.46 -3.33 -23.93
CA SER A 2 -10.10 -4.66 -23.84
C SER A 2 -11.30 -4.69 -22.88
N LEU A 3 -11.17 -4.11 -21.69
CA LEU A 3 -12.25 -4.06 -20.70
C LEU A 3 -13.43 -3.19 -21.18
N ALA A 4 -13.14 -2.06 -21.82
CA ALA A 4 -14.18 -1.20 -22.39
C ALA A 4 -14.96 -1.92 -23.51
N MET A 5 -14.26 -2.67 -24.37
CA MET A 5 -14.90 -3.48 -25.43
C MET A 5 -15.78 -4.60 -24.88
N GLN A 6 -15.55 -5.06 -23.67
CA GLN A 6 -16.38 -6.05 -22.99
C GLN A 6 -17.65 -5.45 -22.37
N GLY A 7 -17.81 -4.13 -22.41
CA GLY A 7 -19.01 -3.44 -21.96
C GLY A 7 -19.15 -3.28 -20.46
N PHE A 8 -18.02 -3.23 -19.73
CA PHE A 8 -18.04 -2.90 -18.31
C PHE A 8 -18.37 -1.43 -18.10
N ASP A 9 -19.31 -1.15 -17.23
CA ASP A 9 -19.70 0.21 -16.84
C ASP A 9 -18.67 0.88 -15.91
N ARG A 10 -17.89 0.07 -15.18
CA ARG A 10 -16.88 0.55 -14.24
C ARG A 10 -15.68 -0.40 -14.15
N VAL A 11 -14.50 0.18 -14.06
CA VAL A 11 -13.24 -0.53 -13.79
C VAL A 11 -12.69 0.00 -12.47
N LEU A 12 -12.40 -0.90 -11.54
CA LEU A 12 -11.72 -0.59 -10.29
C LEU A 12 -10.24 -0.90 -10.46
N VAL A 13 -9.40 0.06 -10.11
CA VAL A 13 -7.95 -0.08 -10.18
C VAL A 13 -7.39 0.05 -8.77
N GLU A 14 -6.70 -0.99 -8.31
CA GLU A 14 -5.88 -0.96 -7.10
C GLU A 14 -4.41 -0.99 -7.52
N PRO A 15 -3.71 0.14 -7.51
CA PRO A 15 -2.30 0.19 -7.86
C PRO A 15 -1.41 -0.33 -6.73
N SER A 16 -0.12 -0.43 -6.98
CA SER A 16 0.89 -0.64 -5.94
C SER A 16 0.93 0.56 -5.00
N GLY A 17 1.26 0.34 -3.71
CA GLY A 17 1.44 1.43 -2.73
C GLY A 17 2.69 2.29 -2.95
N ILE A 18 3.38 2.15 -4.06
CA ILE A 18 4.49 3.00 -4.54
C ILE A 18 4.24 3.39 -6.00
N PHE A 19 3.13 4.04 -6.24
CA PHE A 19 2.57 4.26 -7.57
C PHE A 19 2.59 5.74 -7.93
N ASP A 20 3.08 6.10 -9.14
CA ASP A 20 2.95 7.47 -9.65
C ASP A 20 1.52 7.72 -10.12
N VAL A 21 0.76 8.43 -9.30
CA VAL A 21 -0.63 8.78 -9.55
C VAL A 21 -0.77 9.69 -10.78
N ASP A 22 0.17 10.58 -10.98
CA ASP A 22 0.12 11.54 -12.09
C ASP A 22 0.39 10.84 -13.42
N GLU A 23 1.37 9.92 -13.47
CA GLU A 23 1.65 9.13 -14.67
C GLU A 23 0.41 8.31 -15.09
N PHE A 24 -0.28 7.72 -14.13
CA PHE A 24 -1.52 7.01 -14.41
C PHE A 24 -2.61 7.91 -14.99
N TYR A 25 -2.76 9.12 -14.45
CA TYR A 25 -3.75 10.06 -14.98
C TYR A 25 -3.38 10.56 -16.36
N ASP A 26 -2.10 10.77 -16.64
CA ASP A 26 -1.64 11.16 -17.95
C ASP A 26 -1.91 10.05 -18.96
N VAL A 27 -1.61 8.80 -18.63
CA VAL A 27 -1.94 7.63 -19.49
C VAL A 27 -3.45 7.54 -19.76
N LEU A 28 -4.32 7.81 -18.78
CA LEU A 28 -5.78 7.79 -19.00
C LEU A 28 -6.27 8.93 -19.92
N ARG A 29 -5.54 10.04 -19.99
CA ARG A 29 -5.85 11.19 -20.84
C ARG A 29 -5.30 11.08 -22.25
N ASP A 30 -4.39 10.14 -22.48
CA ASP A 30 -3.79 9.89 -23.79
C ASP A 30 -4.72 9.09 -24.69
N GLU A 31 -4.64 9.35 -26.01
CA GLU A 31 -5.33 8.54 -27.02
C GLU A 31 -4.77 7.10 -27.06
N PRO A 32 -5.61 6.09 -27.15
CA PRO A 32 -7.08 6.13 -27.33
C PRO A 32 -7.87 6.00 -26.03
N LEU A 33 -7.23 6.00 -24.85
CA LEU A 33 -7.89 5.71 -23.56
C LEU A 33 -8.89 6.80 -23.16
N ASP A 34 -8.58 8.05 -23.48
CA ASP A 34 -9.44 9.22 -23.24
C ASP A 34 -10.85 9.09 -23.84
N ARG A 35 -10.99 8.27 -24.90
CA ARG A 35 -12.28 7.99 -25.57
C ARG A 35 -13.10 6.90 -24.90
N TRP A 36 -12.45 6.07 -24.06
CA TRP A 36 -13.07 4.89 -23.47
C TRP A 36 -13.30 5.02 -21.98
N TYR A 37 -12.52 5.85 -21.32
CA TYR A 37 -12.52 5.96 -19.87
C TYR A 37 -12.67 7.40 -19.39
N THR A 38 -13.38 7.54 -18.31
CA THR A 38 -13.48 8.79 -17.56
C THR A 38 -13.07 8.52 -16.13
N LEU A 39 -12.17 9.34 -15.59
CA LEU A 39 -11.76 9.24 -14.19
C LEU A 39 -12.98 9.50 -13.30
N GLY A 40 -13.32 8.50 -12.48
CA GLY A 40 -14.42 8.55 -11.55
C GLY A 40 -13.98 8.95 -10.14
N ASN A 41 -14.15 8.03 -9.20
CA ASN A 41 -13.79 8.25 -7.81
C ASN A 41 -12.32 7.90 -7.56
N VAL A 42 -11.64 8.71 -6.78
CA VAL A 42 -10.30 8.44 -6.27
C VAL A 42 -10.38 8.38 -4.76
N ILE A 43 -10.04 7.22 -4.21
CA ILE A 43 -10.07 6.94 -2.78
C ILE A 43 -8.66 6.65 -2.33
N ALA A 44 -8.12 7.46 -1.42
CA ALA A 44 -6.85 7.16 -0.77
C ALA A 44 -7.13 6.27 0.45
N ILE A 45 -6.51 5.09 0.50
CA ILE A 45 -6.59 4.18 1.64
C ILE A 45 -5.36 4.41 2.51
N VAL A 46 -5.58 4.94 3.71
CA VAL A 46 -4.52 5.27 4.65
C VAL A 46 -4.64 4.39 5.89
N ASP A 47 -3.50 3.84 6.32
CA ASP A 47 -3.45 3.01 7.50
C ASP A 47 -3.63 3.84 8.78
N ALA A 48 -4.64 3.54 9.59
CA ALA A 48 -4.85 4.21 10.88
C ALA A 48 -3.69 3.99 11.86
N LEU A 49 -2.85 2.96 11.64
CA LEU A 49 -1.66 2.65 12.41
C LEU A 49 -0.37 3.16 11.74
N LEU A 50 -0.48 4.14 10.84
CA LEU A 50 0.68 4.73 10.16
C LEU A 50 1.72 5.19 11.19
N GLU A 51 2.99 4.93 10.89
CA GLU A 51 4.09 5.37 11.73
C GLU A 51 4.06 6.90 11.90
N PRO A 52 4.32 7.41 13.12
CA PRO A 52 4.27 8.86 13.39
C PRO A 52 5.31 9.68 12.62
N GLN A 53 6.38 9.03 12.17
CA GLN A 53 7.49 9.63 11.42
C GLN A 53 7.80 8.73 10.22
N LEU A 54 7.62 9.28 9.04
CA LEU A 54 8.03 8.65 7.79
C LEU A 54 9.35 9.26 7.30
N SER A 55 10.01 8.56 6.38
CA SER A 55 11.09 9.14 5.61
C SER A 55 10.59 10.32 4.75
N PRO A 56 11.44 11.25 4.29
CA PRO A 56 11.02 12.29 3.36
C PRO A 56 10.33 11.75 2.11
N GLN A 57 10.75 10.58 1.63
CA GLN A 57 10.17 9.87 0.51
C GLN A 57 8.78 9.32 0.86
N GLY A 58 8.64 8.73 2.06
CA GLY A 58 7.36 8.24 2.57
C GLY A 58 6.34 9.36 2.78
N GLU A 59 6.76 10.52 3.31
CA GLU A 59 5.91 11.72 3.44
C GLU A 59 5.42 12.21 2.07
N TYR A 60 6.34 12.26 1.09
CA TYR A 60 5.99 12.65 -0.28
C TYR A 60 5.00 11.66 -0.91
N LEU A 61 5.25 10.36 -0.78
CA LEU A 61 4.38 9.31 -1.33
C LEU A 61 2.97 9.42 -0.71
N LEU A 62 2.90 9.51 0.62
CA LEU A 62 1.64 9.71 1.34
C LEU A 62 0.86 10.93 0.83
N ALA A 63 1.54 12.04 0.60
CA ALA A 63 0.94 13.27 0.09
C ALA A 63 0.50 13.12 -1.37
N SER A 64 1.35 12.57 -2.25
CA SER A 64 1.07 12.46 -3.69
C SER A 64 -0.11 11.54 -3.99
N GLU A 65 -0.19 10.40 -3.30
CA GLU A 65 -1.29 9.44 -3.45
C GLU A 65 -2.63 10.01 -2.96
N ALA A 66 -2.61 10.85 -1.92
CA ALA A 66 -3.83 11.44 -1.37
C ALA A 66 -4.23 12.76 -2.04
N ALA A 67 -3.31 13.46 -2.70
CA ALA A 67 -3.53 14.82 -3.20
C ALA A 67 -4.80 14.96 -4.06
N SER A 68 -5.04 13.99 -4.94
CA SER A 68 -6.18 14.00 -5.86
C SER A 68 -7.40 13.23 -5.36
N ALA A 69 -7.33 12.62 -4.18
CA ALA A 69 -8.43 11.82 -3.64
C ALA A 69 -9.67 12.67 -3.33
N GLY A 70 -10.83 12.18 -3.73
CA GLY A 70 -12.11 12.72 -3.31
C GLY A 70 -12.38 12.44 -1.83
N MET A 71 -11.91 11.27 -1.34
CA MET A 71 -12.09 10.84 0.04
C MET A 71 -10.90 9.99 0.51
N VAL A 72 -10.61 10.06 1.81
CA VAL A 72 -9.71 9.16 2.52
C VAL A 72 -10.52 8.08 3.23
N LEU A 73 -10.11 6.83 3.08
CA LEU A 73 -10.64 5.71 3.83
C LEU A 73 -9.55 5.17 4.76
N MET A 74 -9.77 5.29 6.08
CA MET A 74 -8.82 4.77 7.06
C MET A 74 -8.98 3.27 7.20
N SER A 75 -7.92 2.54 6.91
CA SER A 75 -7.87 1.09 7.13
C SER A 75 -7.43 0.77 8.57
N ARG A 76 -7.68 -0.44 9.03
CA ARG A 76 -7.30 -0.96 10.36
C ARG A 76 -7.82 -0.16 11.57
N CYS A 77 -8.88 0.63 11.40
CA CYS A 77 -9.49 1.39 12.49
C CYS A 77 -9.91 0.53 13.69
N GLN A 78 -10.25 -0.75 13.48
CA GLN A 78 -10.59 -1.69 14.54
C GLN A 78 -9.40 -2.05 15.46
N GLN A 79 -8.17 -1.79 15.01
CA GLN A 79 -6.94 -2.04 15.76
C GLN A 79 -6.35 -0.77 16.35
N ALA A 80 -6.82 0.39 15.87
CA ALA A 80 -6.31 1.70 16.28
C ALA A 80 -6.95 2.17 17.60
N ALA A 81 -6.16 2.87 18.41
CA ALA A 81 -6.70 3.61 19.53
C ALA A 81 -7.60 4.76 19.04
N PRO A 82 -8.62 5.20 19.82
CA PRO A 82 -9.59 6.21 19.37
C PRO A 82 -8.99 7.51 18.84
N CYS A 83 -7.84 7.94 19.37
CA CYS A 83 -7.15 9.17 18.93
C CYS A 83 -6.16 8.94 17.77
N GLN A 84 -5.91 7.70 17.39
CA GLN A 84 -4.84 7.37 16.44
C GLN A 84 -5.24 7.70 14.99
N ALA A 85 -6.49 7.43 14.62
CA ALA A 85 -7.00 7.80 13.30
C ALA A 85 -6.97 9.34 13.09
N ASP A 86 -7.30 10.11 14.12
CA ASP A 86 -7.23 11.58 14.07
C ASP A 86 -5.77 12.05 13.94
N ALA A 87 -4.84 11.42 14.66
CA ALA A 87 -3.42 11.72 14.56
C ALA A 87 -2.87 11.40 13.16
N THR A 88 -3.30 10.29 12.57
CA THR A 88 -2.94 9.90 11.20
C THR A 88 -3.50 10.89 10.17
N LEU A 89 -4.74 11.31 10.32
CA LEU A 89 -5.34 12.32 9.45
C LEU A 89 -4.62 13.69 9.56
N ALA A 90 -4.23 14.07 10.77
CA ALA A 90 -3.41 15.26 11.00
C ALA A 90 -2.01 15.11 10.38
N HIS A 91 -1.42 13.91 10.43
CA HIS A 91 -0.14 13.61 9.77
C HIS A 91 -0.27 13.74 8.26
N LEU A 92 -1.27 13.12 7.63
CA LEU A 92 -1.54 13.28 6.20
C LEU A 92 -1.66 14.75 5.78
N ASN A 93 -2.40 15.54 6.56
CA ASN A 93 -2.55 16.98 6.28
C ASN A 93 -1.23 17.75 6.37
N ARG A 94 -0.33 17.37 7.29
CA ARG A 94 1.03 17.96 7.36
C ARG A 94 1.88 17.53 6.16
N ALA A 95 1.83 16.26 5.74
CA ALA A 95 2.54 15.79 4.56
C ALA A 95 2.13 16.57 3.31
N LEU A 96 0.82 16.77 3.11
CA LEU A 96 0.29 17.61 2.03
C LEU A 96 0.81 19.06 2.10
N GLU A 97 0.90 19.64 3.30
CA GLU A 97 1.42 20.99 3.49
C GLU A 97 2.90 21.09 3.13
N VAL A 98 3.71 20.14 3.54
CA VAL A 98 5.13 20.06 3.19
C VAL A 98 5.34 19.97 1.68
N CYS A 99 4.46 19.26 0.97
CA CYS A 99 4.46 19.18 -0.48
C CYS A 99 3.81 20.40 -1.18
N HIS A 100 3.49 21.46 -0.43
CA HIS A 100 2.81 22.66 -0.95
C HIS A 100 1.46 22.36 -1.61
N CYS A 101 0.79 21.30 -1.22
CA CYS A 101 -0.55 20.97 -1.68
C CYS A 101 -1.59 21.74 -0.84
N ALA A 102 -2.54 22.37 -1.52
CA ALA A 102 -3.62 23.09 -0.84
C ALA A 102 -4.72 22.17 -0.28
N ARG A 103 -4.70 20.87 -0.66
CA ARG A 103 -5.69 19.90 -0.19
C ARG A 103 -5.59 19.69 1.32
N ARG A 104 -6.75 19.61 1.97
CA ARG A 104 -6.89 19.22 3.39
C ARG A 104 -8.07 18.29 3.53
N PHE A 105 -7.94 17.33 4.43
CA PHE A 105 -8.99 16.36 4.74
C PHE A 105 -9.54 16.62 6.14
N ALA A 106 -10.86 16.62 6.24
CA ALA A 106 -11.56 16.74 7.50
C ALA A 106 -12.31 15.43 7.83
N ALA A 107 -12.23 14.99 9.07
CA ALA A 107 -12.76 13.70 9.52
C ALA A 107 -14.25 13.49 9.20
N ASP A 108 -15.06 14.56 9.28
CA ASP A 108 -16.52 14.45 9.12
C ASP A 108 -16.98 14.50 7.66
N THR A 109 -16.16 15.03 6.75
CA THR A 109 -16.55 15.27 5.35
C THR A 109 -15.75 14.46 4.35
N ASP A 110 -14.43 14.45 4.47
CA ASP A 110 -13.52 13.93 3.46
C ASP A 110 -12.81 12.65 3.90
N ALA A 111 -13.04 12.17 5.13
CA ALA A 111 -12.46 10.95 5.64
C ALA A 111 -13.51 10.04 6.28
N LEU A 112 -13.31 8.74 6.14
CA LEU A 112 -14.04 7.69 6.83
C LEU A 112 -13.08 6.95 7.76
N CYS A 113 -13.29 7.11 9.07
CA CYS A 113 -12.48 6.52 10.13
C CYS A 113 -13.33 5.53 10.92
N LYS A 114 -13.69 4.40 10.31
CA LYS A 114 -14.55 3.37 10.91
C LYS A 114 -13.96 1.98 10.73
N PRO A 115 -14.19 1.04 11.67
CA PRO A 115 -13.98 -0.38 11.41
C PRO A 115 -14.73 -0.84 10.16
N TRP A 116 -14.17 -1.83 9.45
CA TRP A 116 -14.78 -2.33 8.20
C TRP A 116 -16.20 -2.83 8.38
N ASP A 117 -16.49 -3.53 9.48
CA ASP A 117 -17.80 -4.09 9.84
C ASP A 117 -18.80 -3.03 10.31
N ALA A 118 -18.33 -1.81 10.59
CA ALA A 118 -19.17 -0.68 10.98
C ALA A 118 -19.48 0.27 9.80
N LEU A 119 -18.98 -0.01 8.59
CA LEU A 119 -19.32 0.73 7.39
C LEU A 119 -20.79 0.48 7.02
N THR A 120 -21.51 1.55 6.75
CA THR A 120 -22.92 1.53 6.38
C THR A 120 -23.10 1.74 4.86
N ASP A 121 -24.30 1.45 4.35
CA ASP A 121 -24.65 1.75 2.97
C ASP A 121 -24.48 3.24 2.65
N ALA A 122 -24.74 4.12 3.61
CA ALA A 122 -24.52 5.56 3.45
C ALA A 122 -23.03 5.90 3.32
N ASP A 123 -22.14 5.21 4.04
CA ASP A 123 -20.69 5.38 3.89
C ASP A 123 -20.24 4.88 2.52
N MET A 124 -20.75 3.74 2.06
CA MET A 124 -20.47 3.21 0.72
C MET A 124 -20.96 4.16 -0.38
N GLN A 125 -22.13 4.78 -0.24
CA GLN A 125 -22.62 5.80 -1.16
C GLN A 125 -21.72 7.04 -1.19
N ARG A 126 -21.18 7.47 -0.05
CA ARG A 126 -20.20 8.56 0.01
C ARG A 126 -18.91 8.22 -0.75
N LEU A 127 -18.39 7.01 -0.59
CA LEU A 127 -17.23 6.52 -1.34
C LEU A 127 -17.54 6.45 -2.84
N ASP A 128 -18.71 5.94 -3.21
CA ASP A 128 -19.13 5.77 -4.60
C ASP A 128 -19.40 7.09 -5.33
N SER A 129 -19.53 8.18 -4.60
CA SER A 129 -19.81 9.51 -5.12
C SER A 129 -18.77 10.58 -4.74
N CYS A 130 -17.63 10.18 -4.17
CA CYS A 130 -16.63 11.14 -3.69
C CYS A 130 -15.93 11.92 -4.81
N GLY A 131 -15.94 11.40 -6.04
CA GLY A 131 -15.25 11.99 -7.18
C GLY A 131 -13.73 12.00 -6.99
N HIS A 132 -13.09 12.94 -7.66
CA HIS A 132 -11.67 13.22 -7.51
C HIS A 132 -11.45 14.74 -7.43
N ARG A 133 -10.26 15.17 -7.01
CA ARG A 133 -9.88 16.58 -6.93
C ARG A 133 -8.71 16.83 -7.85
N GLN A 134 -8.75 17.95 -8.55
CA GLN A 134 -7.56 18.44 -9.21
C GLN A 134 -6.70 19.13 -8.17
N ALA A 135 -5.55 18.53 -7.87
CA ALA A 135 -4.61 19.06 -6.89
C ALA A 135 -3.27 19.36 -7.57
N SER A 136 -2.65 20.44 -7.13
CA SER A 136 -1.30 20.82 -7.52
C SER A 136 -0.42 20.68 -6.28
N TYR A 137 0.74 20.05 -6.43
CA TYR A 137 1.76 19.93 -5.41
C TYR A 137 3.15 19.94 -6.04
N VAL A 138 4.17 20.20 -5.24
CA VAL A 138 5.55 20.20 -5.73
C VAL A 138 6.02 18.77 -5.91
N LYS A 139 6.26 18.36 -7.16
CA LYS A 139 6.88 17.07 -7.45
C LYS A 139 8.31 17.07 -6.94
N LEU A 140 8.60 16.16 -6.04
CA LEU A 140 9.96 15.80 -5.70
C LEU A 140 10.39 14.69 -6.65
N HIS A 141 11.44 14.97 -7.44
CA HIS A 141 12.05 13.95 -8.28
C HIS A 141 12.89 13.02 -7.39
N PHE A 142 12.27 11.99 -6.89
CA PHE A 142 12.97 10.81 -6.39
C PHE A 142 13.02 9.81 -7.54
N ASP A 143 14.11 9.07 -7.63
CA ASP A 143 14.04 7.81 -8.34
C ASP A 143 13.21 6.87 -7.45
N GLU A 144 11.92 6.72 -7.80
CA GLU A 144 10.96 5.93 -7.01
C GLU A 144 11.44 4.49 -6.83
N HIS A 145 12.18 3.98 -7.83
CA HIS A 145 12.82 2.66 -7.76
C HIS A 145 14.03 2.61 -6.80
N GLU A 146 14.65 3.75 -6.50
CA GLU A 146 15.72 3.82 -5.49
C GLU A 146 15.15 4.08 -4.08
N ALA A 147 14.04 4.83 -3.97
CA ALA A 147 13.43 5.14 -2.70
C ALA A 147 12.76 3.91 -2.06
N PHE A 148 11.94 3.21 -2.84
CA PHE A 148 11.24 1.99 -2.41
C PHE A 148 11.64 0.82 -3.30
N THR A 149 12.12 -0.25 -2.69
CA THR A 149 12.56 -1.45 -3.39
C THR A 149 11.62 -2.60 -3.08
N SER A 150 11.16 -3.28 -4.12
CA SER A 150 10.48 -4.57 -4.02
C SER A 150 11.41 -5.67 -4.52
N LEU A 151 11.84 -6.55 -3.63
CA LEU A 151 12.63 -7.72 -3.97
C LEU A 151 11.75 -8.95 -4.05
N TYR A 152 11.93 -9.71 -5.11
CA TYR A 152 11.22 -10.96 -5.36
C TYR A 152 12.21 -12.13 -5.25
N PHE A 153 11.85 -13.12 -4.44
CA PHE A 153 12.60 -14.36 -4.27
C PHE A 153 11.67 -15.50 -4.64
N MET A 154 11.98 -16.14 -5.76
CA MET A 154 11.15 -17.21 -6.33
C MET A 154 11.68 -18.58 -5.92
N GLU A 155 10.76 -19.56 -5.84
CA GLU A 155 11.11 -20.97 -5.67
C GLU A 155 12.07 -21.25 -4.51
N LEU A 156 11.88 -20.54 -3.39
CA LEU A 156 12.64 -20.80 -2.19
C LEU A 156 12.10 -22.07 -1.52
N PRO A 157 12.92 -23.10 -1.30
CA PRO A 157 12.49 -24.33 -0.63
C PRO A 157 12.39 -24.11 0.90
N LEU A 158 11.50 -23.21 1.31
CA LEU A 158 11.28 -22.82 2.70
C LEU A 158 10.01 -23.46 3.26
N THR A 159 10.09 -23.96 4.48
CA THR A 159 8.89 -24.26 5.24
C THR A 159 8.30 -22.98 5.85
N LEU A 160 6.98 -23.00 6.16
CA LEU A 160 6.35 -21.83 6.77
C LEU A 160 7.00 -21.40 8.10
N PRO A 161 7.33 -22.31 9.05
CA PRO A 161 8.05 -21.92 10.27
C PRO A 161 9.43 -21.32 9.99
N ALA A 162 10.12 -21.85 9.00
CA ALA A 162 11.42 -21.32 8.56
C ALA A 162 11.31 -19.90 8.04
N LEU A 163 10.32 -19.63 7.16
CA LEU A 163 10.06 -18.30 6.66
C LEU A 163 9.66 -17.31 7.78
N GLN A 164 8.81 -17.73 8.72
CA GLN A 164 8.44 -16.90 9.87
C GLN A 164 9.68 -16.48 10.69
N THR A 165 10.61 -17.41 10.91
CA THR A 165 11.86 -17.12 11.62
C THR A 165 12.75 -16.13 10.84
N ALA A 166 12.92 -16.36 9.53
CA ALA A 166 13.70 -15.46 8.67
C ALA A 166 13.12 -14.05 8.66
N VAL A 167 11.81 -13.93 8.54
CA VAL A 167 11.10 -12.65 8.52
C VAL A 167 11.33 -11.85 9.80
N GLN A 168 11.24 -12.50 10.96
CA GLN A 168 11.54 -11.83 12.25
C GLN A 168 12.98 -11.32 12.31
N GLN A 169 13.93 -12.12 11.81
CA GLN A 169 15.35 -11.73 11.77
C GLN A 169 15.59 -10.59 10.79
N ILE A 170 14.96 -10.61 9.62
CA ILE A 170 15.06 -9.54 8.61
C ILE A 170 14.55 -8.22 9.19
N PHE A 171 13.39 -8.20 9.84
CA PHE A 171 12.87 -6.99 10.49
C PHE A 171 13.74 -6.50 11.65
N ALA A 172 14.46 -7.39 12.33
CA ALA A 172 15.32 -7.06 13.46
C ALA A 172 16.70 -6.55 13.04
N ASP A 173 17.17 -6.85 11.82
CA ASP A 173 18.51 -6.48 11.35
C ASP A 173 18.49 -5.18 10.51
N PRO A 174 18.97 -4.05 11.06
CA PRO A 174 19.03 -2.79 10.33
C PRO A 174 19.89 -2.84 9.07
N ALA A 175 20.81 -3.82 8.96
CA ALA A 175 21.62 -3.98 7.75
C ALA A 175 20.81 -4.45 6.54
N CYS A 176 19.60 -4.98 6.75
CA CYS A 176 18.67 -5.33 5.68
C CYS A 176 17.96 -4.13 5.05
N GLY A 177 18.06 -2.94 5.67
CA GLY A 177 17.35 -1.73 5.28
C GLY A 177 16.10 -1.49 6.12
N HIS A 178 15.33 -0.47 5.78
CA HIS A 178 14.05 -0.20 6.43
C HIS A 178 12.94 -1.02 5.77
N ILE A 179 12.71 -2.22 6.29
CA ILE A 179 11.71 -3.15 5.76
C ILE A 179 10.32 -2.74 6.24
N LEU A 180 9.42 -2.50 5.30
CA LEU A 180 8.03 -2.10 5.56
C LEU A 180 7.09 -3.31 5.59
N ARG A 181 7.28 -4.25 4.65
CA ARG A 181 6.39 -5.40 4.49
C ARG A 181 7.12 -6.59 3.89
N ILE A 182 6.76 -7.77 4.35
CA ILE A 182 7.16 -9.04 3.71
C ILE A 182 5.90 -9.87 3.46
N LYS A 183 5.72 -10.28 2.21
CA LYS A 183 4.70 -11.27 1.82
C LYS A 183 5.37 -12.57 1.40
N GLY A 184 4.81 -13.70 1.80
CA GLY A 184 5.26 -15.01 1.36
C GLY A 184 4.08 -15.86 0.93
N PHE A 185 4.18 -16.49 -0.24
CA PHE A 185 3.25 -17.50 -0.70
C PHE A 185 4.00 -18.81 -0.77
N LEU A 186 3.51 -19.80 -0.04
CA LEU A 186 4.15 -21.10 0.11
C LEU A 186 3.15 -22.23 -0.05
N ARG A 187 3.62 -23.31 -0.65
CA ARG A 187 2.86 -24.56 -0.67
C ARG A 187 3.20 -25.40 0.55
N THR A 188 2.18 -25.75 1.33
CA THR A 188 2.28 -26.64 2.48
C THR A 188 1.56 -27.96 2.18
N GLU A 189 1.67 -28.94 3.09
CA GLU A 189 0.93 -30.21 2.97
C GLU A 189 -0.59 -29.99 2.92
N ASP A 190 -1.08 -28.96 3.63
CA ASP A 190 -2.50 -28.59 3.72
C ASP A 190 -2.97 -27.60 2.62
N GLY A 191 -2.14 -27.32 1.61
CA GLY A 191 -2.45 -26.39 0.54
C GLY A 191 -1.63 -25.10 0.58
N TRP A 192 -2.11 -24.08 -0.11
CA TRP A 192 -1.41 -22.80 -0.20
C TRP A 192 -1.63 -21.94 1.04
N ARG A 193 -0.56 -21.27 1.47
CA ARG A 193 -0.57 -20.29 2.57
C ARG A 193 -0.01 -18.96 2.08
N GLU A 194 -0.71 -17.90 2.41
CA GLU A 194 -0.18 -16.54 2.35
C GLU A 194 0.29 -16.13 3.74
N MET A 195 1.53 -15.67 3.83
CA MET A 195 2.05 -14.97 5.00
C MET A 195 2.20 -13.51 4.67
N ASN A 196 1.72 -12.65 5.54
CA ASN A 196 1.81 -11.20 5.41
C ASN A 196 2.35 -10.63 6.73
N ALA A 197 3.50 -9.99 6.67
CA ALA A 197 4.19 -9.51 7.85
C ALA A 197 4.58 -8.03 7.71
N THR A 198 4.42 -7.29 8.78
CA THR A 198 4.99 -5.99 9.05
C THR A 198 5.88 -6.09 10.29
N ARG A 199 6.50 -5.00 10.73
CA ARG A 199 7.31 -5.00 11.95
C ARG A 199 6.55 -5.51 13.18
N ASP A 200 5.26 -5.17 13.29
CA ASP A 200 4.44 -5.41 14.48
C ASP A 200 3.45 -6.56 14.32
N THR A 201 3.24 -7.04 13.12
CA THR A 201 2.22 -8.06 12.82
C THR A 201 2.74 -9.14 11.90
N LEU A 202 2.29 -10.37 12.12
CA LEU A 202 2.50 -11.50 11.22
C LEU A 202 1.22 -12.30 11.15
N HIS A 203 0.63 -12.36 9.96
CA HIS A 203 -0.58 -13.11 9.68
C HIS A 203 -0.29 -14.20 8.67
N VAL A 204 -0.93 -15.36 8.87
CA VAL A 204 -0.88 -16.49 7.94
C VAL A 204 -2.30 -16.96 7.69
N GLU A 205 -2.66 -17.05 6.43
CA GLU A 205 -3.99 -17.51 6.03
C GLU A 205 -3.92 -18.53 4.89
N ALA A 206 -4.99 -19.32 4.76
CA ALA A 206 -5.14 -20.25 3.65
C ALA A 206 -5.64 -19.49 2.42
N VAL A 207 -5.02 -19.75 1.27
CA VAL A 207 -5.46 -19.17 -0.01
C VAL A 207 -5.71 -20.29 -1.02
N PRO A 208 -6.63 -20.10 -1.96
CA PRO A 208 -7.02 -21.18 -2.88
C PRO A 208 -5.91 -21.54 -3.88
N ASN A 209 -5.11 -20.56 -4.28
CA ASN A 209 -4.03 -20.69 -5.25
C ASN A 209 -2.86 -19.79 -4.87
N GLY A 210 -1.66 -20.07 -5.35
CA GLY A 210 -0.49 -19.25 -5.14
C GLY A 210 0.64 -19.62 -6.10
N GLN A 211 1.70 -18.86 -6.05
CA GLN A 211 3.00 -19.13 -6.65
C GLN A 211 4.04 -18.96 -5.56
N GLU A 212 4.99 -19.89 -5.45
CA GLU A 212 6.03 -19.81 -4.44
C GLU A 212 6.90 -18.57 -4.66
N VAL A 213 6.70 -17.58 -3.81
CA VAL A 213 7.42 -16.31 -3.85
C VAL A 213 7.47 -15.68 -2.47
N VAL A 214 8.59 -15.06 -2.15
CA VAL A 214 8.72 -14.13 -1.04
C VAL A 214 8.99 -12.74 -1.60
N ILE A 215 8.18 -11.77 -1.20
CA ILE A 215 8.26 -10.38 -1.65
C ILE A 215 8.65 -9.53 -0.44
N VAL A 216 9.76 -8.82 -0.54
CA VAL A 216 10.26 -7.92 0.50
C VAL A 216 10.18 -6.49 -0.01
N ILE A 217 9.47 -5.63 0.70
CA ILE A 217 9.21 -4.23 0.34
C ILE A 217 9.78 -3.34 1.43
N GLY A 218 10.53 -2.32 1.05
CA GLY A 218 11.11 -1.37 1.99
C GLY A 218 11.96 -0.30 1.34
N GLU A 219 12.57 0.54 2.16
CA GLU A 219 13.49 1.60 1.77
C GLU A 219 14.95 1.14 1.99
N GLY A 220 15.80 1.37 0.99
CA GLY A 220 17.21 0.98 1.05
C GLY A 220 17.42 -0.51 1.31
N VAL A 221 16.57 -1.37 0.75
CA VAL A 221 16.59 -2.82 1.00
C VAL A 221 17.89 -3.43 0.48
N ASN A 222 18.64 -4.07 1.37
CA ASN A 222 19.87 -4.77 1.03
C ASN A 222 19.58 -6.23 0.64
N ARG A 223 19.56 -6.50 -0.66
CA ARG A 223 19.29 -7.84 -1.20
C ARG A 223 20.19 -8.92 -0.56
N ALA A 224 21.48 -8.69 -0.48
CA ALA A 224 22.43 -9.69 0.06
C ALA A 224 22.17 -10.00 1.54
N CYS A 225 21.76 -9.00 2.32
CA CYS A 225 21.36 -9.20 3.71
C CYS A 225 20.11 -10.06 3.82
N VAL A 226 19.07 -9.74 3.05
CA VAL A 226 17.82 -10.50 3.03
C VAL A 226 18.05 -11.94 2.56
N GLU A 227 18.80 -12.14 1.46
CA GLU A 227 19.15 -13.46 0.95
C GLU A 227 19.86 -14.33 1.98
N ARG A 228 20.74 -13.76 2.77
CA ARG A 228 21.45 -14.50 3.84
C ARG A 228 20.48 -15.13 4.84
N TYR A 229 19.43 -14.42 5.25
CA TYR A 229 18.43 -14.95 6.18
C TYR A 229 17.51 -15.95 5.50
N LEU A 230 17.12 -15.72 4.26
CA LEU A 230 16.28 -16.67 3.51
C LEU A 230 17.05 -17.95 3.15
N ALA A 231 18.37 -17.89 2.95
CA ALA A 231 19.22 -19.04 2.63
C ALA A 231 19.74 -19.80 3.87
N ALA A 232 19.99 -19.13 5.01
CA ALA A 232 20.58 -19.73 6.19
C ALA A 232 19.74 -20.86 6.83
N ILE A 233 18.48 -20.96 6.48
CA ILE A 233 17.53 -21.94 7.03
C ILE A 233 17.65 -23.31 6.36
N HIS A 234 18.45 -23.44 5.30
CA HIS A 234 18.74 -24.71 4.63
C HIS A 234 19.86 -25.54 5.27
N ALA A 235 20.58 -24.97 6.24
CA ALA A 235 21.78 -25.56 6.81
C ALA A 235 21.56 -26.19 8.20
N GLY A 236 20.33 -26.35 8.65
CA GLY A 236 19.99 -26.90 9.97
C GLY A 236 19.11 -28.15 9.92
#